data_177174687205c7d706c35a5e33fd5f6c
#
_entry.id   177174687205c7d706c35a5e33fd5f6c
#
_cell.length_a   1.000
_cell.length_b   1.000
_cell.length_c   1.000
_cell.angle_alpha   90.00
_cell.angle_beta   90.00
_cell.angle_gamma   90.00
#
_symmetry.space_group_name_H-M   'P 1'
#
loop_
_entity.id
_entity.type
_entity.pdbx_description
1 polymer ?
#
loop_
_entity_poly.entity_id
_entity_poly.type
_entity_poly.pdbx_seq_one_letter_code
_entity_poly.pdbx_strand_id
1 'polypeptide(L)'
;MIELPCFYSLSSPWAYFMGPQLQDIVRRHKVRLVLKPFDFQEIVPRTGGVPLRTRPPARRSYHEEELDRWRRYLQMPLQLKPRFYPEKVTDPDWNKRPGWMVIAAQLQGLDAFRLSHALLRALWAEDRDTASAAVRIRVAEENDMDGQALHEAETSEAVQAAYRTFTREAEAAQVFGAPTFIVEGVRYWGQDRLGFVDRALDALRAKGRN
;
A
#
# COMPACT_ATOMS: atom_id res chain seq x y z
N MET A 1 -11.53 13.64 14.54
CA MET A 1 -11.40 12.26 14.02
C MET A 1 -9.92 11.96 13.91
N ILE A 2 -9.44 10.84 14.48
CA ILE A 2 -8.02 10.43 14.39
C ILE A 2 -7.71 10.04 12.97
N GLU A 3 -6.59 10.54 12.42
CA GLU A 3 -6.06 10.12 11.13
C GLU A 3 -5.05 8.99 11.32
N LEU A 4 -5.10 8.00 10.45
CA LEU A 4 -4.13 6.91 10.37
C LEU A 4 -3.42 6.97 9.01
N PRO A 5 -2.28 7.64 8.90
CA PRO A 5 -1.45 7.60 7.69
C PRO A 5 -0.88 6.20 7.46
N CYS A 6 -1.00 5.72 6.21
CA CYS A 6 -0.43 4.47 5.76
C CYS A 6 0.45 4.73 4.53
N PHE A 7 1.76 4.70 4.70
CA PHE A 7 2.74 4.80 3.62
C PHE A 7 2.99 3.41 3.03
N TYR A 8 2.75 3.25 1.73
CA TYR A 8 2.88 1.93 1.10
C TYR A 8 3.11 2.01 -0.40
N SER A 9 3.39 0.86 -1.01
CA SER A 9 3.51 0.71 -2.46
C SER A 9 2.51 -0.32 -2.96
N LEU A 10 1.87 -0.04 -4.09
CA LEU A 10 0.92 -0.96 -4.75
C LEU A 10 1.61 -2.19 -5.39
N SER A 11 2.93 -2.31 -5.24
CA SER A 11 3.68 -3.51 -5.60
C SER A 11 4.10 -4.35 -4.38
N SER A 12 3.72 -3.96 -3.15
CA SER A 12 4.13 -4.65 -1.94
C SER A 12 3.19 -5.81 -1.58
N PRO A 13 3.68 -7.05 -1.48
CA PRO A 13 2.87 -8.18 -1.00
C PRO A 13 2.46 -8.01 0.47
N TRP A 14 3.29 -7.32 1.25
CA TRP A 14 2.98 -7.00 2.64
C TRP A 14 1.83 -5.99 2.76
N ALA A 15 1.71 -5.08 1.78
CA ALA A 15 0.56 -4.19 1.67
C ALA A 15 -0.71 -4.96 1.25
N TYR A 16 -0.60 -6.02 0.45
CA TYR A 16 -1.73 -6.89 0.16
C TYR A 16 -2.22 -7.60 1.43
N PHE A 17 -1.32 -8.17 2.22
CA PHE A 17 -1.67 -8.88 3.45
C PHE A 17 -2.26 -8.00 4.55
N MET A 18 -2.00 -6.69 4.56
CA MET A 18 -2.57 -5.80 5.57
C MET A 18 -4.10 -5.64 5.46
N GLY A 19 -4.67 -5.89 4.26
CA GLY A 19 -6.04 -5.48 3.91
C GLY A 19 -7.11 -5.85 4.94
N PRO A 20 -7.37 -7.14 5.20
CA PRO A 20 -8.47 -7.54 6.09
C PRO A 20 -8.31 -6.99 7.51
N GLN A 21 -7.12 -7.11 8.10
CA GLN A 21 -6.88 -6.65 9.48
C GLN A 21 -6.95 -5.12 9.59
N LEU A 22 -6.43 -4.40 8.59
CA LEU A 22 -6.49 -2.93 8.58
C LEU A 22 -7.94 -2.44 8.46
N GLN A 23 -8.75 -3.10 7.64
CA GLN A 23 -10.18 -2.78 7.51
C GLN A 23 -10.91 -2.89 8.86
N ASP A 24 -10.62 -3.96 9.62
CA ASP A 24 -11.22 -4.16 10.94
C ASP A 24 -10.79 -3.09 11.94
N ILE A 25 -9.52 -2.70 11.93
CA ILE A 25 -8.98 -1.63 12.78
C ILE A 25 -9.65 -0.30 12.44
N VAL A 26 -9.69 0.08 11.16
CA VAL A 26 -10.31 1.33 10.69
C VAL A 26 -11.77 1.41 11.13
N ARG A 27 -12.53 0.32 10.94
CA ARG A 27 -13.95 0.25 11.32
C ARG A 27 -14.13 0.36 12.84
N ARG A 28 -13.36 -0.39 13.63
CA ARG A 28 -13.47 -0.45 15.09
C ARG A 28 -13.09 0.87 15.75
N HIS A 29 -12.04 1.49 15.29
CA HIS A 29 -11.57 2.76 15.82
C HIS A 29 -12.22 3.99 15.16
N LYS A 30 -13.01 3.82 14.09
CA LYS A 30 -13.61 4.91 13.33
C LYS A 30 -12.59 6.01 12.98
N VAL A 31 -11.37 5.59 12.59
CA VAL A 31 -10.30 6.49 12.18
C VAL A 31 -10.43 6.82 10.69
N ARG A 32 -9.92 7.96 10.29
CA ARG A 32 -9.74 8.30 8.88
C ARG A 32 -8.43 7.69 8.39
N LEU A 33 -8.52 6.61 7.64
CA LEU A 33 -7.35 6.04 6.95
C LEU A 33 -6.93 7.00 5.83
N VAL A 34 -5.66 7.40 5.84
CA VAL A 34 -5.07 8.23 4.79
C VAL A 34 -4.04 7.38 4.05
N LEU A 35 -4.45 6.89 2.88
CA LEU A 35 -3.57 6.11 2.03
C LEU A 35 -2.54 7.02 1.38
N LYS A 36 -1.27 6.71 1.55
CA LYS A 36 -0.13 7.48 1.04
C LYS A 36 0.78 6.61 0.18
N PRO A 37 0.36 6.27 -1.07
CA PRO A 37 1.29 5.71 -2.04
C PRO A 37 2.45 6.67 -2.25
N PHE A 38 3.70 6.17 -2.21
CA PHE A 38 4.90 6.99 -2.33
C PHE A 38 5.95 6.34 -3.22
N ASP A 39 6.94 7.09 -3.68
CA ASP A 39 8.04 6.54 -4.46
C ASP A 39 8.99 5.70 -3.59
N PHE A 40 8.64 4.41 -3.49
CA PHE A 40 9.39 3.44 -2.70
C PHE A 40 10.84 3.30 -3.19
N GLN A 41 11.05 3.34 -4.51
CA GLN A 41 12.37 3.15 -5.10
C GLN A 41 13.30 4.34 -4.82
N GLU A 42 12.72 5.53 -4.70
CA GLU A 42 13.45 6.74 -4.37
C GLU A 42 13.78 6.81 -2.87
N ILE A 43 12.79 6.61 -2.01
CA ILE A 43 12.90 6.94 -0.58
C ILE A 43 13.55 5.83 0.23
N VAL A 44 13.19 4.57 -0.01
CA VAL A 44 13.64 3.47 0.85
C VAL A 44 15.17 3.32 0.88
N PRO A 45 15.91 3.45 -0.22
CA PRO A 45 17.39 3.43 -0.16
C PRO A 45 17.97 4.60 0.65
N ARG A 46 17.35 5.78 0.60
CA ARG A 46 17.83 6.98 1.31
C ARG A 46 17.61 6.89 2.82
N THR A 47 16.61 6.12 3.25
CA THR A 47 16.25 5.96 4.67
C THR A 47 16.78 4.67 5.29
N GLY A 48 17.70 3.98 4.61
CA GLY A 48 18.39 2.79 5.11
C GLY A 48 17.68 1.46 4.83
N GLY A 49 16.57 1.47 4.09
CA GLY A 49 15.92 0.25 3.63
C GLY A 49 16.65 -0.39 2.45
N VAL A 50 16.40 -1.68 2.23
CA VAL A 50 17.01 -2.44 1.12
C VAL A 50 15.88 -2.99 0.24
N PRO A 51 15.70 -2.46 -0.98
CA PRO A 51 14.74 -3.00 -1.93
C PRO A 51 14.97 -4.49 -2.21
N LEU A 52 13.89 -5.26 -2.41
CA LEU A 52 13.97 -6.72 -2.53
C LEU A 52 15.00 -7.20 -3.54
N ARG A 53 15.05 -6.55 -4.72
CA ARG A 53 15.94 -6.96 -5.83
C ARG A 53 17.43 -6.85 -5.50
N THR A 54 17.81 -5.94 -4.60
CA THR A 54 19.21 -5.71 -4.20
C THR A 54 19.60 -6.47 -2.93
N ARG A 55 18.68 -7.23 -2.34
CA ARG A 55 18.98 -8.04 -1.15
C ARG A 55 19.88 -9.23 -1.48
N PRO A 56 20.75 -9.65 -0.54
CA PRO A 56 21.51 -10.90 -0.66
C PRO A 56 20.60 -12.11 -0.88
N PRO A 57 21.09 -13.18 -1.55
CA PRO A 57 20.28 -14.37 -1.89
C PRO A 57 19.54 -14.97 -0.69
N ALA A 58 20.18 -15.12 0.45
CA ALA A 58 19.57 -15.66 1.67
C ALA A 58 18.37 -14.81 2.15
N ARG A 59 18.45 -13.47 2.04
CA ARG A 59 17.32 -12.59 2.40
C ARG A 59 16.19 -12.63 1.39
N ARG A 60 16.48 -12.92 0.12
CA ARG A 60 15.44 -13.10 -0.91
C ARG A 60 14.73 -14.44 -0.73
N SER A 61 15.48 -15.52 -0.48
CA SER A 61 14.91 -16.84 -0.16
C SER A 61 14.01 -16.76 1.08
N TYR A 62 14.48 -16.17 2.16
CA TYR A 62 13.68 -15.99 3.37
C TYR A 62 12.41 -15.15 3.13
N HIS A 63 12.48 -14.15 2.24
CA HIS A 63 11.30 -13.37 1.87
C HIS A 63 10.21 -14.24 1.20
N GLU A 64 10.59 -15.18 0.32
CA GLU A 64 9.64 -16.11 -0.30
C GLU A 64 9.05 -17.06 0.75
N GLU A 65 9.86 -17.57 1.69
CA GLU A 65 9.40 -18.41 2.81
C GLU A 65 8.38 -17.67 3.70
N GLU A 66 8.64 -16.39 4.00
CA GLU A 66 7.74 -15.55 4.78
C GLU A 66 6.41 -15.31 4.03
N LEU A 67 6.45 -15.05 2.73
CA LEU A 67 5.24 -14.89 1.94
C LEU A 67 4.38 -16.16 1.97
N ASP A 68 5.01 -17.33 1.85
CA ASP A 68 4.30 -18.62 1.92
C ASP A 68 3.72 -18.87 3.31
N ARG A 69 4.45 -18.54 4.38
CA ARG A 69 4.00 -18.67 5.75
C ARG A 69 2.80 -17.76 6.03
N TRP A 70 2.90 -16.49 5.65
CA TRP A 70 1.84 -15.50 5.87
C TRP A 70 0.58 -15.77 5.05
N ARG A 71 0.70 -16.17 3.76
CA ARG A 71 -0.50 -16.50 2.97
C ARG A 71 -1.29 -17.67 3.56
N ARG A 72 -0.60 -18.66 4.13
CA ARG A 72 -1.25 -19.79 4.83
C ARG A 72 -1.88 -19.36 6.14
N TYR A 73 -1.16 -18.60 6.94
CA TYR A 73 -1.65 -18.11 8.23
C TYR A 73 -2.88 -17.22 8.08
N LEU A 74 -2.86 -16.29 7.12
CA LEU A 74 -3.97 -15.37 6.83
C LEU A 74 -5.06 -15.99 5.94
N GLN A 75 -4.84 -17.20 5.41
CA GLN A 75 -5.72 -17.86 4.43
C GLN A 75 -6.00 -16.98 3.21
N MET A 76 -5.02 -16.21 2.78
CA MET A 76 -5.10 -15.31 1.62
C MET A 76 -4.41 -15.94 0.42
N PRO A 77 -5.07 -15.97 -0.77
CA PRO A 77 -4.42 -16.44 -1.98
C PRO A 77 -3.26 -15.50 -2.36
N LEU A 78 -2.13 -16.07 -2.75
CA LEU A 78 -0.97 -15.29 -3.19
C LEU A 78 -0.12 -16.12 -4.14
N GLN A 79 0.27 -15.53 -5.27
CA GLN A 79 1.31 -16.03 -6.17
C GLN A 79 2.67 -15.64 -5.62
N LEU A 80 3.54 -16.60 -5.31
CA LEU A 80 4.88 -16.32 -4.80
C LEU A 80 5.75 -15.58 -5.83
N LYS A 81 5.50 -15.86 -7.12
CA LYS A 81 6.20 -15.26 -8.26
C LYS A 81 5.19 -14.83 -9.34
N PRO A 82 4.47 -13.74 -9.11
CA PRO A 82 3.53 -13.25 -10.12
C PRO A 82 4.28 -12.77 -11.36
N ARG A 83 3.76 -13.08 -12.55
CA ARG A 83 4.39 -12.75 -13.85
C ARG A 83 4.60 -11.26 -14.03
N PHE A 84 3.71 -10.45 -13.47
CA PHE A 84 3.69 -9.00 -13.64
C PHE A 84 4.40 -8.25 -12.49
N TYR A 85 5.12 -8.96 -11.63
CA TYR A 85 6.10 -8.36 -10.73
C TYR A 85 7.50 -8.51 -11.36
N PRO A 86 7.97 -7.54 -12.17
CA PRO A 86 9.10 -7.75 -13.07
C PRO A 86 10.41 -7.96 -12.29
N GLU A 87 11.20 -8.94 -12.71
CA GLU A 87 12.57 -9.12 -12.19
C GLU A 87 13.47 -7.94 -12.62
N LYS A 88 13.29 -7.48 -13.88
CA LYS A 88 13.98 -6.33 -14.46
C LYS A 88 12.97 -5.24 -14.77
N VAL A 89 13.11 -4.10 -14.11
CA VAL A 89 12.26 -2.92 -14.36
C VAL A 89 12.72 -2.23 -15.64
N THR A 90 11.85 -2.18 -16.64
CA THR A 90 12.04 -1.42 -17.89
C THR A 90 11.19 -0.16 -17.91
N ASP A 91 10.08 -0.13 -17.20
CA ASP A 91 9.20 1.01 -17.05
C ASP A 91 9.29 1.53 -15.61
N PRO A 92 9.84 2.73 -15.37
CA PRO A 92 10.05 3.27 -14.02
C PRO A 92 8.75 3.55 -13.26
N ASP A 93 7.61 3.62 -13.96
CA ASP A 93 6.33 3.97 -13.37
C ASP A 93 5.38 2.77 -13.23
N TRP A 94 5.85 1.56 -13.56
CA TRP A 94 5.05 0.34 -13.53
C TRP A 94 4.30 0.13 -12.20
N ASN A 95 4.92 0.45 -11.08
CA ASN A 95 4.37 0.28 -9.73
C ASN A 95 3.78 1.58 -9.14
N LYS A 96 3.95 2.72 -9.83
CA LYS A 96 3.43 4.02 -9.39
C LYS A 96 2.00 4.24 -9.89
N ARG A 97 1.72 3.86 -11.14
CA ARG A 97 0.39 4.07 -11.77
C ARG A 97 -0.78 3.54 -10.93
N PRO A 98 -0.73 2.31 -10.38
CA PRO A 98 -1.81 1.87 -9.48
C PRO A 98 -1.97 2.76 -8.25
N GLY A 99 -0.86 3.32 -7.73
CA GLY A 99 -0.88 4.29 -6.64
C GLY A 99 -1.52 5.63 -7.03
N TRP A 100 -1.27 6.11 -8.25
CA TRP A 100 -1.90 7.33 -8.76
C TRP A 100 -3.41 7.17 -8.90
N MET A 101 -3.90 6.02 -9.38
CA MET A 101 -5.33 5.71 -9.44
C MET A 101 -5.97 5.68 -8.04
N VAL A 102 -5.30 5.12 -7.05
CA VAL A 102 -5.78 5.13 -5.65
C VAL A 102 -5.82 6.55 -5.09
N ILE A 103 -4.84 7.39 -5.39
CA ILE A 103 -4.85 8.81 -5.01
C ILE A 103 -6.02 9.53 -5.69
N ALA A 104 -6.26 9.29 -6.98
CA ALA A 104 -7.40 9.86 -7.70
C ALA A 104 -8.72 9.49 -7.02
N ALA A 105 -8.92 8.22 -6.66
CA ALA A 105 -10.10 7.77 -5.95
C ALA A 105 -10.23 8.46 -4.58
N GLN A 106 -9.14 8.59 -3.83
CA GLN A 106 -9.13 9.24 -2.52
C GLN A 106 -9.47 10.73 -2.61
N LEU A 107 -8.95 11.44 -3.61
CA LEU A 107 -9.25 12.85 -3.84
C LEU A 107 -10.71 13.08 -4.26
N GLN A 108 -11.31 12.11 -4.94
CA GLN A 108 -12.73 12.14 -5.32
C GLN A 108 -13.68 11.66 -4.21
N GLY A 109 -13.16 11.28 -3.04
CA GLY A 109 -13.98 10.80 -1.92
C GLY A 109 -14.55 9.39 -2.11
N LEU A 110 -14.03 8.61 -3.06
CA LEU A 110 -14.41 7.22 -3.28
C LEU A 110 -13.75 6.29 -2.26
N ASP A 111 -14.19 5.02 -2.19
CA ASP A 111 -13.55 4.01 -1.34
C ASP A 111 -12.18 3.59 -1.89
N ALA A 112 -11.19 4.48 -1.70
CA ALA A 112 -9.82 4.26 -2.15
C ALA A 112 -9.17 3.04 -1.49
N PHE A 113 -9.61 2.64 -0.29
CA PHE A 113 -9.08 1.45 0.37
C PHE A 113 -9.53 0.17 -0.33
N ARG A 114 -10.81 0.08 -0.68
CA ARG A 114 -11.36 -1.04 -1.47
C ARG A 114 -10.63 -1.16 -2.80
N LEU A 115 -10.46 -0.05 -3.53
CA LEU A 115 -9.72 -0.03 -4.80
C LEU A 115 -8.26 -0.46 -4.62
N SER A 116 -7.58 0.08 -3.61
CA SER A 116 -6.19 -0.26 -3.31
C SER A 116 -6.01 -1.76 -3.05
N HIS A 117 -6.90 -2.35 -2.23
CA HIS A 117 -6.84 -3.77 -1.94
C HIS A 117 -7.15 -4.63 -3.17
N ALA A 118 -8.09 -4.21 -4.01
CA ALA A 118 -8.43 -4.88 -5.26
C ALA A 118 -7.26 -4.87 -6.26
N LEU A 119 -6.55 -3.75 -6.41
CA LEU A 119 -5.36 -3.66 -7.26
C LEU A 119 -4.20 -4.53 -6.74
N LEU A 120 -3.97 -4.55 -5.43
CA LEU A 120 -2.98 -5.43 -4.81
C LEU A 120 -3.34 -6.92 -4.99
N ARG A 121 -4.61 -7.27 -4.85
CA ARG A 121 -5.12 -8.61 -5.11
C ARG A 121 -4.97 -9.00 -6.59
N ALA A 122 -5.29 -8.10 -7.51
CA ALA A 122 -5.13 -8.32 -8.94
C ALA A 122 -3.68 -8.72 -9.29
N LEU A 123 -2.68 -8.03 -8.71
CA LEU A 123 -1.27 -8.37 -8.92
C LEU A 123 -0.87 -9.67 -8.22
N TRP A 124 -1.16 -9.78 -6.91
CA TRP A 124 -0.57 -10.81 -6.05
C TRP A 124 -1.36 -12.12 -6.02
N ALA A 125 -2.67 -12.10 -6.21
CA ALA A 125 -3.50 -13.29 -6.16
C ALA A 125 -4.01 -13.73 -7.53
N GLU A 126 -4.32 -12.78 -8.42
CA GLU A 126 -4.97 -13.03 -9.71
C GLU A 126 -3.99 -12.97 -10.89
N ASP A 127 -2.72 -12.66 -10.64
CA ASP A 127 -1.65 -12.58 -11.63
C ASP A 127 -2.00 -11.66 -12.82
N ARG A 128 -2.58 -10.47 -12.53
CA ARG A 128 -2.98 -9.45 -13.50
C ARG A 128 -1.96 -8.31 -13.56
N ASP A 129 -1.75 -7.77 -14.76
CA ASP A 129 -0.82 -6.65 -14.99
C ASP A 129 -1.40 -5.30 -14.55
N THR A 130 -1.17 -4.90 -13.32
CA THR A 130 -1.65 -3.61 -12.82
C THR A 130 -0.88 -2.40 -13.37
N ALA A 131 0.23 -2.59 -14.10
CA ALA A 131 0.86 -1.53 -14.87
C ALA A 131 0.05 -1.17 -16.12
N SER A 132 -0.74 -2.11 -16.65
CA SER A 132 -1.65 -1.90 -17.78
C SER A 132 -2.85 -1.04 -17.38
N ALA A 133 -3.12 0.02 -18.14
CA ALA A 133 -4.30 0.87 -17.96
C ALA A 133 -5.61 0.06 -18.04
N ALA A 134 -5.72 -0.81 -19.05
CA ALA A 134 -6.92 -1.64 -19.24
C ALA A 134 -7.22 -2.53 -18.02
N VAL A 135 -6.18 -3.05 -17.36
CA VAL A 135 -6.36 -3.86 -16.15
C VAL A 135 -6.81 -2.99 -14.96
N ARG A 136 -6.21 -1.81 -14.78
CA ARG A 136 -6.61 -0.90 -13.68
C ARG A 136 -8.04 -0.40 -13.84
N ILE A 137 -8.41 0.00 -15.07
CA ILE A 137 -9.78 0.40 -15.40
C ILE A 137 -10.74 -0.73 -15.03
N ARG A 138 -10.47 -1.93 -15.51
CA ARG A 138 -11.32 -3.10 -15.25
C ARG A 138 -11.43 -3.41 -13.75
N VAL A 139 -10.33 -3.34 -12.99
CA VAL A 139 -10.35 -3.56 -11.54
C VAL A 139 -11.21 -2.50 -10.83
N ALA A 140 -11.16 -1.23 -11.25
CA ALA A 140 -11.99 -0.19 -10.70
C ALA A 140 -13.49 -0.44 -11.00
N GLU A 141 -13.82 -0.80 -12.23
CA GLU A 141 -15.20 -1.15 -12.65
C GLU A 141 -15.75 -2.35 -11.88
N GLU A 142 -14.95 -3.40 -11.68
CA GLU A 142 -15.28 -4.57 -10.86
C GLU A 142 -15.55 -4.22 -9.38
N ASN A 143 -15.17 -3.00 -8.97
CA ASN A 143 -15.39 -2.45 -7.64
C ASN A 143 -16.38 -1.27 -7.62
N ASP A 144 -17.27 -1.18 -8.61
CA ASP A 144 -18.34 -0.19 -8.74
C ASP A 144 -17.82 1.27 -8.83
N MET A 145 -16.66 1.47 -9.45
CA MET A 145 -16.06 2.78 -9.69
C MET A 145 -15.93 3.05 -11.20
N ASP A 146 -16.00 4.32 -11.60
CA ASP A 146 -15.72 4.71 -12.98
C ASP A 146 -14.22 4.59 -13.27
N GLY A 147 -13.81 3.43 -13.80
CA GLY A 147 -12.42 3.12 -14.08
C GLY A 147 -11.78 4.03 -15.11
N GLN A 148 -12.55 4.46 -16.12
CA GLN A 148 -12.06 5.35 -17.16
C GLN A 148 -11.79 6.75 -16.59
N ALA A 149 -12.71 7.32 -15.85
CA ALA A 149 -12.53 8.61 -15.18
C ALA A 149 -11.36 8.60 -14.19
N LEU A 150 -11.18 7.52 -13.44
CA LEU A 150 -10.02 7.35 -12.54
C LEU A 150 -8.71 7.27 -13.31
N HIS A 151 -8.67 6.55 -14.44
CA HIS A 151 -7.48 6.46 -15.27
C HIS A 151 -7.10 7.83 -15.85
N GLU A 152 -8.05 8.60 -16.36
CA GLU A 152 -7.82 9.95 -16.87
C GLU A 152 -7.28 10.89 -15.78
N ALA A 153 -7.74 10.70 -14.52
CA ALA A 153 -7.28 11.49 -13.38
C ALA A 153 -5.86 11.12 -12.90
N GLU A 154 -5.32 9.93 -13.20
CA GLU A 154 -4.00 9.47 -12.73
C GLU A 154 -2.87 10.47 -13.02
N THR A 155 -2.91 11.14 -14.16
CA THR A 155 -1.88 12.09 -14.61
C THR A 155 -2.23 13.55 -14.32
N SER A 156 -3.34 13.81 -13.65
CA SER A 156 -3.72 15.17 -13.27
C SER A 156 -2.70 15.79 -12.31
N GLU A 157 -2.52 17.12 -12.38
CA GLU A 157 -1.59 17.82 -11.47
C GLU A 157 -1.94 17.59 -10.00
N ALA A 158 -3.22 17.49 -9.66
CA ALA A 158 -3.67 17.23 -8.28
C ALA A 158 -3.16 15.89 -7.77
N VAL A 159 -3.27 14.81 -8.56
CA VAL A 159 -2.79 13.47 -8.22
C VAL A 159 -1.27 13.45 -8.14
N GLN A 160 -0.58 14.03 -9.13
CA GLN A 160 0.87 14.05 -9.17
C GLN A 160 1.47 14.91 -8.03
N ALA A 161 0.85 16.04 -7.69
CA ALA A 161 1.24 16.85 -6.54
C ALA A 161 1.04 16.10 -5.21
N ALA A 162 -0.07 15.39 -5.05
CA ALA A 162 -0.31 14.55 -3.88
C ALA A 162 0.73 13.43 -3.75
N TYR A 163 1.05 12.73 -4.85
CA TYR A 163 2.07 11.68 -4.85
C TYR A 163 3.46 12.22 -4.47
N ARG A 164 3.87 13.36 -5.04
CA ARG A 164 5.11 14.04 -4.65
C ARG A 164 5.11 14.45 -3.19
N THR A 165 3.98 14.92 -2.67
CA THR A 165 3.82 15.29 -1.26
C THR A 165 3.96 14.08 -0.36
N PHE A 166 3.28 12.97 -0.65
CA PHE A 166 3.39 11.74 0.13
C PHE A 166 4.81 11.16 0.10
N THR A 167 5.52 11.31 -1.02
CA THR A 167 6.93 10.91 -1.13
C THR A 167 7.82 11.73 -0.21
N ARG A 168 7.66 13.08 -0.19
CA ARG A 168 8.40 13.96 0.76
C ARG A 168 8.03 13.66 2.21
N GLU A 169 6.77 13.42 2.51
CA GLU A 169 6.33 13.06 3.86
C GLU A 169 6.88 11.70 4.31
N ALA A 170 6.99 10.73 3.41
CA ALA A 170 7.63 9.44 3.71
C ALA A 170 9.10 9.62 4.09
N GLU A 171 9.85 10.48 3.36
CA GLU A 171 11.23 10.82 3.67
C GLU A 171 11.34 11.54 5.03
N ALA A 172 10.55 12.57 5.25
CA ALA A 172 10.53 13.33 6.51
C ALA A 172 10.17 12.47 7.72
N ALA A 173 9.25 11.51 7.54
CA ALA A 173 8.88 10.52 8.56
C ALA A 173 9.88 9.37 8.68
N GLN A 174 10.99 9.37 7.91
CA GLN A 174 12.00 8.33 7.92
C GLN A 174 11.41 6.94 7.64
N VAL A 175 10.52 6.83 6.66
CA VAL A 175 9.94 5.56 6.23
C VAL A 175 10.99 4.76 5.45
N PHE A 176 11.33 3.57 5.93
CA PHE A 176 12.37 2.69 5.35
C PHE A 176 11.81 1.39 4.77
N GLY A 177 10.50 1.25 4.72
CA GLY A 177 9.82 0.05 4.20
C GLY A 177 8.31 0.26 4.09
N ALA A 178 7.61 -0.67 3.44
CA ALA A 178 6.17 -0.62 3.18
C ALA A 178 5.50 -1.96 3.52
N PRO A 179 4.28 -1.92 4.13
CA PRO A 179 3.58 -0.74 4.61
C PRO A 179 4.20 -0.16 5.90
N THR A 180 4.05 1.15 6.11
CA THR A 180 4.39 1.80 7.40
C THR A 180 3.19 2.67 7.82
N PHE A 181 2.73 2.46 9.05
CA PHE A 181 1.67 3.24 9.68
C PHE A 181 2.28 4.25 10.65
N ILE A 182 1.63 5.39 10.84
CA ILE A 182 2.08 6.38 11.83
C ILE A 182 0.92 6.72 12.77
N VAL A 183 1.17 6.60 14.07
CA VAL A 183 0.25 7.00 15.13
C VAL A 183 1.01 7.92 16.09
N GLU A 184 0.55 9.18 16.24
CA GLU A 184 1.24 10.21 17.06
C GLU A 184 2.75 10.30 16.80
N GLY A 185 3.16 10.29 15.54
CA GLY A 185 4.58 10.38 15.16
C GLY A 185 5.37 9.07 15.34
N VAL A 186 4.78 8.03 15.92
CA VAL A 186 5.43 6.71 16.07
C VAL A 186 5.17 5.85 14.85
N ARG A 187 6.24 5.27 14.29
CA ARG A 187 6.20 4.39 13.12
C ARG A 187 5.95 2.94 13.49
N TYR A 188 5.08 2.27 12.74
CA TYR A 188 4.82 0.84 12.81
C TYR A 188 5.03 0.24 11.42
N TRP A 189 6.18 -0.37 11.19
CA TRP A 189 6.56 -0.93 9.90
C TRP A 189 6.18 -2.41 9.81
N GLY A 190 5.42 -2.74 8.79
CA GLY A 190 5.00 -4.11 8.45
C GLY A 190 3.53 -4.37 8.78
N GLN A 191 2.91 -5.25 7.99
CA GLN A 191 1.54 -5.71 8.23
C GLN A 191 1.41 -6.46 9.57
N ASP A 192 2.48 -7.08 10.02
CA ASP A 192 2.58 -7.81 11.28
C ASP A 192 2.62 -6.88 12.52
N ARG A 193 2.69 -5.57 12.33
CA ARG A 193 2.63 -4.55 13.38
C ARG A 193 1.24 -3.96 13.58
N LEU A 194 0.24 -4.39 12.81
CA LEU A 194 -1.14 -3.90 12.93
C LEU A 194 -1.73 -4.11 14.33
N GLY A 195 -1.36 -5.18 15.03
CA GLY A 195 -1.76 -5.37 16.43
C GLY A 195 -1.21 -4.29 17.40
N PHE A 196 -0.04 -3.71 17.09
CA PHE A 196 0.49 -2.58 17.86
C PHE A 196 -0.17 -1.26 17.48
N VAL A 197 -0.52 -1.07 16.19
CA VAL A 197 -1.32 0.07 15.72
C VAL A 197 -2.67 0.10 16.43
N ASP A 198 -3.32 -1.05 16.53
CA ASP A 198 -4.59 -1.23 17.23
C ASP A 198 -4.51 -0.77 18.68
N ARG A 199 -3.51 -1.28 19.44
CA ARG A 199 -3.28 -0.88 20.84
C ARG A 199 -2.95 0.62 20.99
N ALA A 200 -2.19 1.20 20.05
CA ALA A 200 -1.87 2.62 20.07
C ALA A 200 -3.12 3.48 19.89
N LEU A 201 -4.03 3.07 19.00
CA LEU A 201 -5.31 3.75 18.79
C LEU A 201 -6.24 3.61 20.01
N ASP A 202 -6.25 2.47 20.69
CA ASP A 202 -6.96 2.29 21.97
C ASP A 202 -6.45 3.25 23.05
N ALA A 203 -5.13 3.35 23.18
CA ALA A 203 -4.50 4.25 24.16
C ALA A 203 -4.83 5.73 23.88
N LEU A 204 -4.87 6.14 22.61
CA LEU A 204 -5.29 7.50 22.21
C LEU A 204 -6.73 7.79 22.60
N ARG A 205 -7.63 6.85 22.37
CA ARG A 205 -9.04 7.00 22.74
C ARG A 205 -9.24 7.08 24.24
N ALA A 206 -8.45 6.33 25.02
CA ALA A 206 -8.50 6.41 26.47
C ALA A 206 -8.08 7.78 26.98
N LYS A 207 -7.02 8.38 26.40
CA LYS A 207 -6.56 9.75 26.72
C LYS A 207 -7.57 10.83 26.36
N GLY A 208 -8.28 10.69 25.24
CA GLY A 208 -9.27 11.68 24.79
C GLY A 208 -10.62 11.60 25.49
N ARG A 209 -10.82 10.67 26.44
CA ARG A 209 -12.02 10.56 27.28
C ARG A 209 -11.84 11.16 28.68
N ASN A 210 -10.64 11.59 29.02
CA ASN A 210 -10.32 12.31 30.24
C ASN A 210 -10.20 13.82 29.93
#